data_8c7a677a74a7963db05f12b8c601e80f
#
_entry.id   8c7a677a74a7963db05f12b8c601e80f
#
_cell.length_a   1.000
_cell.length_b   1.000
_cell.length_c   1.000
_cell.angle_alpha   90.00
_cell.angle_beta   90.00
_cell.angle_gamma   90.00
#
_symmetry.space_group_name_H-M   'P 1'
#
loop_
_entity.id
_entity.type
_entity.pdbx_description
1 polymer ?
#
loop_
_entity_poly.entity_id
_entity_poly.type
_entity_poly.pdbx_seq_one_letter_code
_entity_poly.pdbx_strand_id
1 'polypeptide(L)'
;MAQQQGGNLRHARTGIELRPGLDGVPATKSAICDIDGEQGLLTYRGYPMEDLAVNSSFLETAYLLIWGELPTDAQLQAFEHEVQMHRRVSFRVRDMMKCFPASGHPMDALQSSAASLGLFYSRRAIDDPGYIYKAVVRLIAKIPTMVAAFQLIRKGQDPIQPRDDLAYSANFLYMLTEREPDPRAARIFDRCLMLHAEHSLNASTFSARVTASTLTDPYAVIASAVGTLAGPLHGGANEDVLAMLEAVGSPAQAGSFLDEAIAAKRKIMGFGHREYKVKDPRAVILQSLVEEMFNDFGHDDLYDVARAIEEEAMTRLGPKGIYPNVDFYSGLVYRKLGIPRDLFTPVFAIARVAGWLAHWREQLGANRIFRPSQIYSGAQPRRWTPMEKRAEAPAD
;
A
#
# COMPACT_ATOMS: atom_id res chain seq x y z
N MET A 1 21.43 45.83 5.87
CA MET A 1 21.23 45.17 7.20
C MET A 1 19.94 45.68 7.82
N ALA A 2 18.76 45.23 7.36
CA ALA A 2 17.46 45.51 8.01
C ALA A 2 16.34 44.69 7.36
N GLN A 3 16.37 43.36 7.40
CA GLN A 3 15.30 42.52 6.89
C GLN A 3 15.18 41.15 7.55
N GLN A 4 15.41 41.06 8.88
CA GLN A 4 15.25 39.78 9.60
C GLN A 4 14.52 39.89 10.94
N GLN A 5 13.65 40.86 11.17
CA GLN A 5 12.94 40.98 12.45
C GLN A 5 11.40 40.84 12.39
N GLY A 6 10.80 40.53 11.25
CA GLY A 6 9.32 40.41 11.14
C GLY A 6 8.72 39.02 11.36
N GLY A 7 9.52 37.95 11.40
CA GLY A 7 9.01 36.56 11.34
C GLY A 7 8.61 35.91 12.67
N ASN A 8 8.92 36.54 13.84
CA ASN A 8 8.97 35.80 15.11
C ASN A 8 7.79 35.98 16.06
N LEU A 9 6.83 36.84 15.79
CA LEU A 9 5.86 37.27 16.82
C LEU A 9 4.67 36.31 17.06
N ARG A 10 4.38 35.39 16.17
CA ARG A 10 3.35 34.31 16.40
C ARG A 10 3.96 33.00 16.85
N HIS A 11 5.19 32.68 16.50
CA HIS A 11 5.93 31.53 17.00
C HIS A 11 6.16 31.57 18.50
N ALA A 12 6.45 32.74 19.02
CA ALA A 12 6.72 32.94 20.45
C ALA A 12 5.47 32.74 21.35
N ARG A 13 4.26 32.66 20.77
CA ARG A 13 3.02 32.50 21.55
C ARG A 13 2.58 31.06 21.79
N THR A 14 3.11 30.07 21.07
CA THR A 14 2.58 28.70 21.16
C THR A 14 3.55 27.66 21.70
N GLY A 15 4.86 27.95 21.75
CA GLY A 15 5.85 26.94 22.17
C GLY A 15 5.87 25.66 21.36
N ILE A 16 5.19 25.65 20.19
CA ILE A 16 5.01 24.47 19.34
C ILE A 16 6.13 24.43 18.31
N GLU A 17 6.93 23.38 18.34
CA GLU A 17 7.93 23.08 17.34
C GLU A 17 7.27 22.48 16.09
N LEU A 18 7.62 22.99 14.89
CA LEU A 18 7.22 22.38 13.64
C LEU A 18 8.05 21.11 13.38
N ARG A 19 7.37 19.99 13.24
CA ARG A 19 7.97 18.72 12.80
C ARG A 19 7.52 18.39 11.39
N PRO A 20 8.34 18.64 10.35
CA PRO A 20 7.98 18.36 8.96
C PRO A 20 7.62 16.87 8.76
N GLY A 21 6.50 16.62 8.07
CA GLY A 21 6.01 15.26 7.85
C GLY A 21 5.57 14.52 9.11
N LEU A 22 5.40 15.21 10.25
CA LEU A 22 5.08 14.64 11.57
C LEU A 22 6.09 13.59 12.04
N ASP A 23 7.34 13.71 11.63
CA ASP A 23 8.39 12.77 11.99
C ASP A 23 8.60 12.69 13.50
N GLY A 24 8.49 11.47 14.06
CA GLY A 24 8.56 11.25 15.51
C GLY A 24 7.40 11.81 16.33
N VAL A 25 6.30 12.25 15.69
CA VAL A 25 5.10 12.74 16.37
C VAL A 25 4.04 11.65 16.43
N PRO A 26 3.72 11.09 17.61
CA PRO A 26 2.65 10.10 17.73
C PRO A 26 1.29 10.75 17.41
N ALA A 27 0.64 10.31 16.32
CA ALA A 27 -0.65 10.83 15.92
C ALA A 27 -1.84 10.06 16.53
N THR A 28 -1.63 8.81 16.93
CA THR A 28 -2.65 7.93 17.51
C THR A 28 -2.00 6.80 18.31
N LYS A 29 -2.84 6.07 19.08
CA LYS A 29 -2.50 4.76 19.63
C LYS A 29 -3.10 3.69 18.73
N SER A 30 -2.42 2.57 18.54
CA SER A 30 -2.90 1.42 17.78
C SER A 30 -2.44 0.12 18.43
N ALA A 31 -3.28 -0.90 18.36
CA ALA A 31 -2.96 -2.27 18.78
C ALA A 31 -2.89 -3.24 17.58
N ILE A 32 -2.79 -2.71 16.35
CA ILE A 32 -2.89 -3.53 15.13
C ILE A 32 -1.52 -4.08 14.73
N CYS A 33 -0.49 -3.25 14.77
CA CYS A 33 0.84 -3.58 14.29
C CYS A 33 1.88 -2.91 15.20
N ASP A 34 2.95 -3.65 15.50
CA ASP A 34 4.12 -3.11 16.18
C ASP A 34 5.38 -3.40 15.38
N ILE A 35 6.32 -2.45 15.41
CA ILE A 35 7.58 -2.51 14.66
C ILE A 35 8.73 -2.14 15.59
N ASP A 36 9.65 -3.07 15.80
CA ASP A 36 10.97 -2.76 16.34
C ASP A 36 11.98 -2.65 15.19
N GLY A 37 12.24 -1.43 14.76
CA GLY A 37 13.11 -1.16 13.62
C GLY A 37 14.58 -1.47 13.87
N GLU A 38 15.04 -1.44 15.12
CA GLU A 38 16.42 -1.76 15.50
C GLU A 38 16.67 -3.27 15.46
N GLN A 39 15.69 -4.07 15.90
CA GLN A 39 15.77 -5.52 15.90
C GLN A 39 15.23 -6.16 14.61
N GLY A 40 14.55 -5.39 13.76
CA GLY A 40 13.93 -5.90 12.55
C GLY A 40 12.73 -6.81 12.83
N LEU A 41 11.95 -6.48 13.86
CA LEU A 41 10.77 -7.25 14.25
C LEU A 41 9.50 -6.56 13.76
N LEU A 42 8.58 -7.37 13.25
CA LEU A 42 7.24 -6.95 12.84
C LEU A 42 6.22 -7.90 13.44
N THR A 43 5.23 -7.35 14.14
CA THR A 43 4.12 -8.16 14.68
C THR A 43 2.78 -7.62 14.21
N TYR A 44 1.84 -8.51 13.93
CA TYR A 44 0.43 -8.22 13.71
C TYR A 44 -0.37 -8.70 14.90
N ARG A 45 -1.00 -7.79 15.63
CA ARG A 45 -1.75 -8.12 16.86
C ARG A 45 -0.93 -8.95 17.88
N GLY A 46 0.39 -8.74 17.92
CA GLY A 46 1.31 -9.47 18.79
C GLY A 46 1.86 -10.78 18.22
N TYR A 47 1.39 -11.24 17.06
CA TYR A 47 1.93 -12.43 16.39
C TYR A 47 3.11 -12.01 15.50
N PRO A 48 4.27 -12.67 15.62
CA PRO A 48 5.41 -12.42 14.73
C PRO A 48 5.03 -12.68 13.27
N MET A 49 5.53 -11.81 12.37
CA MET A 49 5.25 -11.94 10.94
C MET A 49 5.76 -13.26 10.37
N GLU A 50 6.88 -13.74 10.86
CA GLU A 50 7.50 -15.01 10.47
C GLU A 50 6.58 -16.19 10.74
N ASP A 51 5.95 -16.21 11.93
CA ASP A 51 5.01 -17.26 12.31
C ASP A 51 3.75 -17.24 11.43
N LEU A 52 3.22 -16.05 11.16
CA LEU A 52 2.06 -15.89 10.27
C LEU A 52 2.41 -16.31 8.84
N ALA A 53 3.60 -15.94 8.34
CA ALA A 53 4.04 -16.28 6.98
C ALA A 53 4.12 -17.78 6.72
N VAL A 54 4.38 -18.57 7.76
CA VAL A 54 4.48 -20.04 7.65
C VAL A 54 3.11 -20.72 7.83
N ASN A 55 2.30 -20.22 8.78
CA ASN A 55 1.15 -20.97 9.30
C ASN A 55 -0.21 -20.41 8.88
N SER A 56 -0.28 -19.15 8.42
CA SER A 56 -1.54 -18.45 8.14
C SER A 56 -1.81 -18.30 6.64
N SER A 57 -3.03 -17.88 6.31
CA SER A 57 -3.43 -17.40 4.97
C SER A 57 -3.66 -15.90 5.01
N PHE A 58 -3.76 -15.28 3.81
CA PHE A 58 -4.10 -13.85 3.71
C PHE A 58 -5.45 -13.53 4.37
N LEU A 59 -6.48 -14.35 4.16
CA LEU A 59 -7.81 -14.09 4.74
C LEU A 59 -7.83 -14.31 6.25
N GLU A 60 -7.10 -15.30 6.78
CA GLU A 60 -6.94 -15.48 8.21
C GLU A 60 -6.19 -14.31 8.85
N THR A 61 -5.09 -13.86 8.24
CA THR A 61 -4.34 -12.66 8.66
C THR A 61 -5.19 -11.39 8.58
N ALA A 62 -6.00 -11.23 7.53
CA ALA A 62 -6.93 -10.10 7.41
C ALA A 62 -7.98 -10.13 8.53
N TYR A 63 -8.50 -11.31 8.85
CA TYR A 63 -9.42 -11.49 9.99
C TYR A 63 -8.74 -11.06 11.30
N LEU A 64 -7.54 -11.59 11.59
CA LEU A 64 -6.76 -11.23 12.78
C LEU A 64 -6.56 -9.71 12.88
N LEU A 65 -6.09 -9.05 11.83
CA LEU A 65 -5.85 -7.60 11.82
C LEU A 65 -7.12 -6.82 12.16
N ILE A 66 -8.25 -7.19 11.55
CA ILE A 66 -9.50 -6.43 11.64
C ILE A 66 -10.24 -6.70 12.94
N TRP A 67 -10.31 -7.95 13.40
CA TRP A 67 -11.08 -8.30 14.60
C TRP A 67 -10.23 -8.46 15.86
N GLY A 68 -8.91 -8.60 15.73
CA GLY A 68 -7.98 -8.54 16.86
C GLY A 68 -7.48 -9.90 17.37
N GLU A 69 -8.16 -10.98 16.99
CA GLU A 69 -7.83 -12.37 17.38
C GLU A 69 -7.83 -13.28 16.15
N LEU A 70 -7.06 -14.36 16.20
CA LEU A 70 -7.13 -15.41 15.19
C LEU A 70 -8.53 -16.02 15.16
N PRO A 71 -9.10 -16.28 13.98
CA PRO A 71 -10.41 -16.90 13.87
C PRO A 71 -10.36 -18.37 14.34
N THR A 72 -11.45 -18.85 14.90
CA THR A 72 -11.71 -20.29 14.95
C THR A 72 -11.95 -20.82 13.52
N ASP A 73 -11.82 -22.13 13.33
CA ASP A 73 -12.08 -22.76 12.02
C ASP A 73 -13.45 -22.38 11.45
N ALA A 74 -14.50 -22.43 12.27
CA ALA A 74 -15.85 -22.03 11.87
C ALA A 74 -15.96 -20.54 11.49
N GLN A 75 -15.24 -19.65 12.19
CA GLN A 75 -15.20 -18.22 11.86
C GLN A 75 -14.45 -17.96 10.55
N LEU A 76 -13.33 -18.65 10.34
CA LEU A 76 -12.56 -18.52 9.10
C LEU A 76 -13.38 -19.00 7.90
N GLN A 77 -13.96 -20.20 7.99
CA GLN A 77 -14.81 -20.74 6.92
C GLN A 77 -16.00 -19.81 6.59
N ALA A 78 -16.65 -19.26 7.61
CA ALA A 78 -17.75 -18.31 7.41
C ALA A 78 -17.26 -17.03 6.72
N PHE A 79 -16.10 -16.49 7.13
CA PHE A 79 -15.53 -15.28 6.53
C PHE A 79 -15.08 -15.52 5.10
N GLU A 80 -14.40 -16.63 4.81
CA GLU A 80 -14.00 -17.03 3.46
C GLU A 80 -15.21 -17.18 2.54
N HIS A 81 -16.26 -17.86 3.01
CA HIS A 81 -17.51 -18.00 2.27
C HIS A 81 -18.15 -16.66 1.93
N GLU A 82 -18.27 -15.76 2.91
CA GLU A 82 -18.81 -14.42 2.68
C GLU A 82 -17.97 -13.62 1.68
N VAL A 83 -16.63 -13.69 1.76
CA VAL A 83 -15.74 -13.07 0.79
C VAL A 83 -15.98 -13.65 -0.61
N GLN A 84 -16.11 -14.98 -0.74
CA GLN A 84 -16.41 -15.65 -2.02
C GLN A 84 -17.71 -15.14 -2.63
N MET A 85 -18.78 -15.10 -1.86
CA MET A 85 -20.10 -14.66 -2.31
C MET A 85 -20.17 -13.19 -2.74
N HIS A 86 -19.21 -12.36 -2.24
CA HIS A 86 -19.20 -10.93 -2.53
C HIS A 86 -18.18 -10.48 -3.58
N ARG A 87 -17.45 -11.39 -4.23
CA ARG A 87 -16.41 -11.09 -5.24
C ARG A 87 -16.94 -10.35 -6.47
N ARG A 88 -18.16 -10.63 -6.89
CA ARG A 88 -18.71 -10.05 -8.13
C ARG A 88 -18.95 -8.56 -8.00
N VAL A 89 -18.44 -7.81 -8.95
CA VAL A 89 -18.64 -6.36 -9.06
C VAL A 89 -19.89 -6.09 -9.93
N SER A 90 -20.71 -5.14 -9.50
CA SER A 90 -21.92 -4.74 -10.25
C SER A 90 -21.59 -4.38 -11.70
N PHE A 91 -22.49 -4.72 -12.63
CA PHE A 91 -22.35 -4.35 -14.03
C PHE A 91 -22.19 -2.83 -14.21
N ARG A 92 -22.89 -2.01 -13.41
CA ARG A 92 -22.78 -0.54 -13.46
C ARG A 92 -21.37 -0.04 -13.13
N VAL A 93 -20.68 -0.65 -12.17
CA VAL A 93 -19.28 -0.32 -11.87
C VAL A 93 -18.37 -0.76 -13.02
N ARG A 94 -18.60 -1.93 -13.60
CA ARG A 94 -17.84 -2.40 -14.77
C ARG A 94 -18.05 -1.50 -15.98
N ASP A 95 -19.29 -1.06 -16.24
CA ASP A 95 -19.58 -0.14 -17.35
C ASP A 95 -18.95 1.24 -17.11
N MET A 96 -18.93 1.73 -15.86
CA MET A 96 -18.18 2.92 -15.51
C MET A 96 -16.67 2.75 -15.80
N MET A 97 -16.10 1.60 -15.45
CA MET A 97 -14.68 1.32 -15.72
C MET A 97 -14.36 1.27 -17.22
N LYS A 98 -15.32 0.83 -18.06
CA LYS A 98 -15.19 0.86 -19.53
C LYS A 98 -15.14 2.29 -20.10
N CYS A 99 -15.57 3.29 -19.34
CA CYS A 99 -15.44 4.71 -19.73
C CYS A 99 -14.07 5.31 -19.38
N PHE A 100 -13.23 4.62 -18.65
CA PHE A 100 -11.89 5.10 -18.32
C PHE A 100 -10.93 4.95 -19.51
N PRO A 101 -10.01 5.91 -19.73
CA PRO A 101 -9.00 5.77 -20.77
C PRO A 101 -8.17 4.50 -20.58
N ALA A 102 -7.92 3.75 -21.66
CA ALA A 102 -7.07 2.55 -21.61
C ALA A 102 -5.63 2.86 -21.17
N SER A 103 -5.16 4.09 -21.39
CA SER A 103 -3.86 4.61 -20.93
C SER A 103 -3.86 5.05 -19.46
N GLY A 104 -5.02 5.07 -18.79
CA GLY A 104 -5.11 5.45 -17.38
C GLY A 104 -4.36 4.47 -16.48
N HIS A 105 -3.73 5.00 -15.42
CA HIS A 105 -3.03 4.14 -14.48
C HIS A 105 -4.04 3.28 -13.68
N PRO A 106 -3.77 1.98 -13.46
CA PRO A 106 -4.67 1.09 -12.73
C PRO A 106 -5.03 1.55 -11.32
N MET A 107 -4.14 2.28 -10.64
CA MET A 107 -4.43 2.87 -9.34
C MET A 107 -5.52 3.93 -9.38
N ASP A 108 -5.57 4.77 -10.43
CA ASP A 108 -6.60 5.80 -10.60
C ASP A 108 -7.97 5.15 -10.86
N ALA A 109 -7.98 4.09 -11.67
CA ALA A 109 -9.18 3.31 -11.92
C ALA A 109 -9.67 2.60 -10.64
N LEU A 110 -8.76 2.05 -9.84
CA LEU A 110 -9.07 1.40 -8.57
C LEU A 110 -9.63 2.42 -7.57
N GLN A 111 -9.00 3.59 -7.41
CA GLN A 111 -9.47 4.66 -6.52
C GLN A 111 -10.89 5.09 -6.86
N SER A 112 -11.14 5.38 -8.14
CA SER A 112 -12.46 5.81 -8.63
C SER A 112 -13.51 4.73 -8.43
N SER A 113 -13.17 3.48 -8.72
CA SER A 113 -14.06 2.33 -8.57
C SER A 113 -14.37 2.03 -7.10
N ALA A 114 -13.39 2.11 -6.21
CA ALA A 114 -13.59 1.94 -4.77
C ALA A 114 -14.53 3.00 -4.20
N ALA A 115 -14.33 4.28 -4.56
CA ALA A 115 -15.21 5.36 -4.15
C ALA A 115 -16.65 5.14 -4.65
N SER A 116 -16.82 4.65 -5.88
CA SER A 116 -18.14 4.42 -6.47
C SER A 116 -18.97 3.37 -5.73
N LEU A 117 -18.34 2.42 -5.03
CA LEU A 117 -19.03 1.42 -4.23
C LEU A 117 -19.94 2.06 -3.16
N GLY A 118 -19.54 3.21 -2.61
CA GLY A 118 -20.35 3.96 -1.64
C GLY A 118 -21.70 4.42 -2.16
N LEU A 119 -21.90 4.49 -3.49
CA LEU A 119 -23.18 4.81 -4.11
C LEU A 119 -24.20 3.66 -4.02
N PHE A 120 -23.71 2.42 -3.88
CA PHE A 120 -24.54 1.21 -3.89
C PHE A 120 -24.90 0.72 -2.49
N TYR A 121 -24.25 1.27 -1.44
CA TYR A 121 -24.45 0.82 -0.07
C TYR A 121 -24.80 2.00 0.84
N SER A 122 -25.79 1.82 1.71
CA SER A 122 -26.27 2.88 2.60
C SER A 122 -25.15 3.39 3.53
N ARG A 123 -25.06 4.70 3.69
CA ARG A 123 -24.09 5.38 4.58
C ARG A 123 -24.56 5.53 6.03
N ARG A 124 -25.81 5.09 6.35
CA ARG A 124 -26.51 5.51 7.57
C ARG A 124 -26.19 4.69 8.82
N ALA A 125 -25.31 3.71 8.75
CA ALA A 125 -25.12 2.77 9.86
C ALA A 125 -23.64 2.39 10.06
N ILE A 126 -22.73 3.39 10.05
CA ILE A 126 -21.30 3.14 10.20
C ILE A 126 -20.90 2.62 11.59
N ASP A 127 -21.78 2.72 12.57
CA ASP A 127 -21.68 2.20 13.93
C ASP A 127 -22.38 0.84 14.12
N ASP A 128 -23.16 0.38 13.12
CA ASP A 128 -23.78 -0.94 13.14
C ASP A 128 -22.78 -2.05 12.87
N PRO A 129 -22.60 -3.02 13.79
CA PRO A 129 -21.65 -4.14 13.59
C PRO A 129 -21.90 -4.95 12.32
N GLY A 130 -23.18 -5.16 11.96
CA GLY A 130 -23.56 -5.88 10.74
C GLY A 130 -23.16 -5.11 9.46
N TYR A 131 -23.31 -3.79 9.47
CA TYR A 131 -22.85 -2.95 8.38
C TYR A 131 -21.32 -2.98 8.27
N ILE A 132 -20.60 -2.84 9.41
CA ILE A 132 -19.15 -2.88 9.46
C ILE A 132 -18.65 -4.20 8.86
N TYR A 133 -19.19 -5.34 9.31
CA TYR A 133 -18.82 -6.65 8.79
C TYR A 133 -19.03 -6.77 7.28
N LYS A 134 -20.21 -6.38 6.78
CA LYS A 134 -20.52 -6.42 5.34
C LYS A 134 -19.66 -5.47 4.53
N ALA A 135 -19.29 -4.31 5.05
CA ALA A 135 -18.42 -3.38 4.37
C ALA A 135 -16.99 -3.94 4.23
N VAL A 136 -16.46 -4.54 5.30
CA VAL A 136 -15.17 -5.26 5.31
C VAL A 136 -15.15 -6.36 4.25
N VAL A 137 -16.12 -7.28 4.31
CA VAL A 137 -16.25 -8.38 3.34
C VAL A 137 -16.29 -7.87 1.91
N ARG A 138 -17.13 -6.87 1.62
CA ARG A 138 -17.28 -6.31 0.27
C ARG A 138 -16.00 -5.69 -0.26
N LEU A 139 -15.28 -4.94 0.55
CA LEU A 139 -14.04 -4.28 0.15
C LEU A 139 -12.93 -5.30 -0.11
N ILE A 140 -12.71 -6.24 0.81
CA ILE A 140 -11.75 -7.33 0.60
C ILE A 140 -12.09 -8.12 -0.66
N ALA A 141 -13.35 -8.49 -0.85
CA ALA A 141 -13.79 -9.32 -1.96
C ALA A 141 -13.70 -8.62 -3.33
N LYS A 142 -14.04 -7.31 -3.41
CA LYS A 142 -14.23 -6.61 -4.70
C LYS A 142 -12.97 -5.91 -5.22
N ILE A 143 -12.04 -5.52 -4.35
CA ILE A 143 -10.82 -4.83 -4.78
C ILE A 143 -10.03 -5.67 -5.80
N PRO A 144 -9.71 -6.96 -5.57
CA PRO A 144 -9.00 -7.77 -6.57
C PRO A 144 -9.79 -7.92 -7.87
N THR A 145 -11.12 -8.05 -7.79
CA THR A 145 -11.95 -8.15 -9.00
C THR A 145 -11.93 -6.86 -9.81
N MET A 146 -11.93 -5.69 -9.15
CA MET A 146 -11.81 -4.40 -9.84
C MET A 146 -10.45 -4.23 -10.52
N VAL A 147 -9.36 -4.63 -9.85
CA VAL A 147 -8.00 -4.59 -10.43
C VAL A 147 -7.92 -5.48 -11.68
N ALA A 148 -8.35 -6.74 -11.57
CA ALA A 148 -8.34 -7.67 -12.70
C ALA A 148 -9.27 -7.22 -13.85
N ALA A 149 -10.47 -6.72 -13.51
CA ALA A 149 -11.42 -6.23 -14.50
C ALA A 149 -10.86 -5.05 -15.31
N PHE A 150 -10.26 -4.05 -14.67
CA PHE A 150 -9.69 -2.92 -15.39
C PHE A 150 -8.52 -3.33 -16.27
N GLN A 151 -7.69 -4.27 -15.82
CA GLN A 151 -6.59 -4.82 -16.61
C GLN A 151 -7.08 -5.44 -17.94
N LEU A 152 -8.20 -6.10 -17.93
CA LEU A 152 -8.79 -6.69 -19.14
C LEU A 152 -9.52 -5.65 -20.00
N ILE A 153 -10.28 -4.75 -19.37
CA ILE A 153 -10.99 -3.65 -20.05
C ILE A 153 -10.01 -2.81 -20.87
N ARG A 154 -8.88 -2.38 -20.27
CA ARG A 154 -7.90 -1.56 -21.01
C ARG A 154 -7.18 -2.28 -22.14
N LYS A 155 -7.26 -3.63 -22.18
CA LYS A 155 -6.82 -4.48 -23.29
C LYS A 155 -7.91 -4.72 -24.33
N GLY A 156 -9.10 -4.11 -24.17
CA GLY A 156 -10.25 -4.34 -25.03
C GLY A 156 -10.93 -5.69 -24.82
N GLN A 157 -10.71 -6.32 -23.68
CA GLN A 157 -11.28 -7.62 -23.31
C GLN A 157 -12.40 -7.47 -22.28
N ASP A 158 -13.36 -8.38 -22.29
CA ASP A 158 -14.37 -8.43 -21.24
C ASP A 158 -13.77 -8.99 -19.93
N PRO A 159 -14.16 -8.42 -18.78
CA PRO A 159 -13.71 -8.90 -17.48
C PRO A 159 -14.11 -10.36 -17.22
N ILE A 160 -13.14 -11.17 -16.83
CA ILE A 160 -13.35 -12.55 -16.39
C ILE A 160 -14.10 -12.53 -15.05
N GLN A 161 -15.16 -13.34 -14.95
CA GLN A 161 -15.93 -13.43 -13.71
C GLN A 161 -15.15 -14.25 -12.66
N PRO A 162 -15.22 -13.86 -11.37
CA PRO A 162 -14.62 -14.66 -10.31
C PRO A 162 -15.30 -16.04 -10.22
N ARG A 163 -14.52 -17.04 -9.90
CA ARG A 163 -14.98 -18.40 -9.59
C ARG A 163 -15.21 -18.54 -8.09
N ASP A 164 -16.26 -19.26 -7.71
CA ASP A 164 -16.62 -19.43 -6.29
C ASP A 164 -15.88 -20.62 -5.65
N ASP A 165 -15.26 -21.50 -6.44
CA ASP A 165 -14.51 -22.68 -5.99
C ASP A 165 -13.00 -22.42 -5.80
N LEU A 166 -12.48 -21.26 -6.19
CA LEU A 166 -11.09 -20.91 -6.02
C LEU A 166 -10.83 -20.12 -4.73
N ALA A 167 -9.73 -20.42 -4.06
CA ALA A 167 -9.22 -19.62 -2.95
C ALA A 167 -8.95 -18.16 -3.37
N TYR A 168 -8.80 -17.25 -2.42
CA TYR A 168 -8.70 -15.81 -2.67
C TYR A 168 -7.63 -15.44 -3.69
N SER A 169 -6.40 -15.85 -3.43
CA SER A 169 -5.23 -15.54 -4.25
C SER A 169 -5.27 -16.24 -5.61
N ALA A 170 -5.68 -17.51 -5.63
CA ALA A 170 -5.87 -18.26 -6.87
C ALA A 170 -6.92 -17.62 -7.78
N ASN A 171 -8.02 -17.15 -7.20
CA ASN A 171 -9.08 -16.49 -7.97
C ASN A 171 -8.63 -15.17 -8.60
N PHE A 172 -7.80 -14.38 -7.92
CA PHE A 172 -7.23 -13.16 -8.51
C PHE A 172 -6.35 -13.49 -9.72
N LEU A 173 -5.43 -14.45 -9.59
CA LEU A 173 -4.56 -14.89 -10.68
C LEU A 173 -5.38 -15.46 -11.86
N TYR A 174 -6.43 -16.22 -11.56
CA TYR A 174 -7.38 -16.71 -12.57
C TYR A 174 -8.05 -15.56 -13.34
N MET A 175 -8.55 -14.54 -12.63
CA MET A 175 -9.20 -13.40 -13.27
C MET A 175 -8.28 -12.56 -14.15
N LEU A 176 -6.94 -12.62 -13.94
CA LEU A 176 -5.97 -11.93 -14.79
C LEU A 176 -5.67 -12.68 -16.09
N THR A 177 -5.76 -14.02 -16.11
CA THR A 177 -5.18 -14.87 -17.15
C THR A 177 -6.18 -15.84 -17.78
N GLU A 178 -7.38 -15.99 -17.20
CA GLU A 178 -8.40 -17.01 -17.52
C GLU A 178 -7.87 -18.46 -17.35
N ARG A 179 -6.76 -18.62 -16.66
CA ARG A 179 -6.14 -19.92 -16.38
C ARG A 179 -6.09 -20.14 -14.88
N GLU A 180 -6.46 -21.35 -14.47
CA GLU A 180 -6.28 -21.76 -13.08
C GLU A 180 -4.80 -21.81 -12.76
N PRO A 181 -4.34 -21.08 -11.72
CA PRO A 181 -2.93 -21.07 -11.38
C PRO A 181 -2.52 -22.39 -10.72
N ASP A 182 -1.24 -22.74 -10.82
CA ASP A 182 -0.68 -23.81 -10.01
C ASP A 182 -0.91 -23.48 -8.51
N PRO A 183 -1.39 -24.44 -7.70
CA PRO A 183 -1.65 -24.21 -6.27
C PRO A 183 -0.45 -23.74 -5.47
N ARG A 184 0.79 -24.10 -5.88
CA ARG A 184 2.03 -23.63 -5.24
C ARG A 184 2.27 -22.15 -5.54
N ALA A 185 2.10 -21.75 -6.80
CA ALA A 185 2.19 -20.35 -7.23
C ALA A 185 1.14 -19.47 -6.52
N ALA A 186 -0.08 -19.96 -6.38
CA ALA A 186 -1.14 -19.27 -5.65
C ALA A 186 -0.81 -19.12 -4.14
N ARG A 187 -0.19 -20.11 -3.51
CA ARG A 187 0.26 -20.02 -2.11
C ARG A 187 1.40 -19.02 -1.92
N ILE A 188 2.37 -18.98 -2.83
CA ILE A 188 3.44 -17.99 -2.79
C ILE A 188 2.86 -16.58 -2.90
N PHE A 189 1.91 -16.38 -3.82
CA PHE A 189 1.22 -15.11 -3.97
C PHE A 189 0.40 -14.73 -2.73
N ASP A 190 -0.27 -15.68 -2.09
CA ASP A 190 -1.03 -15.46 -0.85
C ASP A 190 -0.12 -14.96 0.27
N ARG A 191 1.07 -15.56 0.44
CA ARG A 191 2.07 -15.09 1.40
C ARG A 191 2.58 -13.68 1.06
N CYS A 192 2.77 -13.37 -0.22
CA CYS A 192 3.10 -12.00 -0.63
C CYS A 192 2.02 -11.00 -0.22
N LEU A 193 0.74 -11.32 -0.38
CA LEU A 193 -0.36 -10.46 0.07
C LEU A 193 -0.32 -10.28 1.59
N MET A 194 -0.07 -11.34 2.35
CA MET A 194 0.01 -11.29 3.80
C MET A 194 1.12 -10.35 4.30
N LEU A 195 2.32 -10.42 3.69
CA LEU A 195 3.46 -9.55 4.02
C LEU A 195 3.19 -8.06 3.75
N HIS A 196 2.27 -7.75 2.84
CA HIS A 196 1.89 -6.38 2.49
C HIS A 196 0.62 -5.90 3.23
N ALA A 197 -0.06 -6.77 3.99
CA ALA A 197 -1.38 -6.50 4.57
C ALA A 197 -1.39 -5.29 5.52
N GLU A 198 -0.32 -5.10 6.33
CA GLU A 198 -0.24 -4.02 7.30
C GLU A 198 1.22 -3.55 7.50
N HIS A 199 1.40 -2.29 7.91
CA HIS A 199 2.70 -1.74 8.30
C HIS A 199 2.54 -0.41 9.03
N SER A 200 1.93 -0.44 10.20
CA SER A 200 1.73 0.69 11.12
C SER A 200 1.13 1.95 10.46
N LEU A 201 1.48 3.14 10.97
CA LEU A 201 0.89 4.41 10.52
C LEU A 201 1.63 5.02 9.32
N ASN A 202 1.80 4.23 8.23
CA ASN A 202 2.32 4.76 6.96
C ASN A 202 1.38 5.80 6.33
N ALA A 203 1.82 6.48 5.26
CA ALA A 203 1.08 7.60 4.68
C ALA A 203 -0.36 7.24 4.26
N SER A 204 -0.59 6.09 3.63
CA SER A 204 -1.94 5.68 3.21
C SER A 204 -2.80 5.25 4.40
N THR A 205 -2.23 4.62 5.41
CA THR A 205 -2.93 4.31 6.67
C THR A 205 -3.28 5.58 7.42
N PHE A 206 -2.39 6.58 7.47
CA PHE A 206 -2.69 7.87 8.09
C PHE A 206 -3.82 8.61 7.34
N SER A 207 -3.79 8.62 6.01
CA SER A 207 -4.86 9.15 5.17
C SER A 207 -6.20 8.45 5.44
N ALA A 208 -6.20 7.10 5.54
CA ALA A 208 -7.37 6.33 5.91
C ALA A 208 -7.93 6.77 7.28
N ARG A 209 -7.08 6.90 8.30
CA ARG A 209 -7.50 7.32 9.65
C ARG A 209 -8.01 8.76 9.68
N VAL A 210 -7.37 9.69 8.96
CA VAL A 210 -7.85 11.08 8.83
C VAL A 210 -9.25 11.09 8.23
N THR A 211 -9.44 10.38 7.12
CA THR A 211 -10.75 10.26 6.45
C THR A 211 -11.78 9.59 7.35
N ALA A 212 -11.42 8.48 7.99
CA ALA A 212 -12.29 7.75 8.94
C ALA A 212 -12.72 8.61 10.13
N SER A 213 -11.85 9.49 10.62
CA SER A 213 -12.11 10.35 11.77
C SER A 213 -13.27 11.34 11.54
N THR A 214 -13.64 11.59 10.29
CA THR A 214 -14.80 12.39 9.91
C THR A 214 -16.12 11.61 9.95
N LEU A 215 -16.08 10.32 10.31
CA LEU A 215 -17.21 9.40 10.29
C LEU A 215 -17.83 9.20 8.89
N THR A 216 -17.04 9.31 7.84
CA THR A 216 -17.49 8.97 6.49
C THR A 216 -17.50 7.45 6.28
N ASP A 217 -18.13 6.99 5.19
CA ASP A 217 -18.25 5.56 4.88
C ASP A 217 -16.90 4.92 4.54
N PRO A 218 -16.75 3.59 4.72
CA PRO A 218 -15.47 2.89 4.50
C PRO A 218 -15.02 2.90 3.04
N TYR A 219 -15.92 3.05 2.07
CA TYR A 219 -15.56 3.09 0.66
C TYR A 219 -14.78 4.39 0.34
N ALA A 220 -15.21 5.53 0.92
CA ALA A 220 -14.48 6.78 0.83
C ALA A 220 -13.13 6.71 1.57
N VAL A 221 -13.08 6.04 2.71
CA VAL A 221 -11.83 5.81 3.47
C VAL A 221 -10.82 5.03 2.63
N ILE A 222 -11.25 3.92 2.02
CA ILE A 222 -10.38 3.09 1.19
C ILE A 222 -9.96 3.83 -0.09
N ALA A 223 -10.86 4.58 -0.72
CA ALA A 223 -10.49 5.39 -1.90
C ALA A 223 -9.42 6.44 -1.57
N SER A 224 -9.51 7.08 -0.39
CA SER A 224 -8.48 8.02 0.09
C SER A 224 -7.13 7.32 0.30
N ALA A 225 -7.14 6.14 0.90
CA ALA A 225 -5.94 5.34 1.12
C ALA A 225 -5.30 4.87 -0.19
N VAL A 226 -6.11 4.42 -1.16
CA VAL A 226 -5.65 4.00 -2.50
C VAL A 226 -4.97 5.16 -3.23
N GLY A 227 -5.60 6.35 -3.22
CA GLY A 227 -5.00 7.54 -3.83
C GLY A 227 -3.66 7.94 -3.18
N THR A 228 -3.54 7.79 -1.85
CA THR A 228 -2.28 8.05 -1.15
C THR A 228 -1.23 6.99 -1.47
N LEU A 229 -1.63 5.72 -1.58
CA LEU A 229 -0.72 4.63 -1.93
C LEU A 229 -0.14 4.79 -3.34
N ALA A 230 -0.90 5.37 -4.28
CA ALA A 230 -0.48 5.60 -5.66
C ALA A 230 0.72 6.57 -5.78
N GLY A 231 1.01 7.36 -4.75
CA GLY A 231 2.09 8.34 -4.78
C GLY A 231 3.48 7.71 -4.94
N PRO A 232 4.37 8.30 -5.76
CA PRO A 232 5.71 7.75 -6.05
C PRO A 232 6.64 7.69 -4.82
N LEU A 233 6.32 8.44 -3.76
CA LEU A 233 7.05 8.38 -2.49
C LEU A 233 6.50 7.33 -1.52
N HIS A 234 5.51 6.53 -1.94
CA HIS A 234 4.86 5.51 -1.11
C HIS A 234 4.79 4.17 -1.85
N GLY A 235 3.67 3.80 -2.45
CA GLY A 235 3.45 2.43 -2.97
C GLY A 235 4.06 2.14 -4.34
N GLY A 236 4.45 3.15 -5.14
CA GLY A 236 5.01 2.96 -6.48
C GLY A 236 6.46 2.43 -6.52
N ALA A 237 7.10 2.21 -5.36
CA ALA A 237 8.52 1.85 -5.31
C ALA A 237 8.82 0.47 -5.92
N ASN A 238 7.91 -0.50 -5.83
CA ASN A 238 8.11 -1.85 -6.37
C ASN A 238 8.15 -1.90 -7.91
N GLU A 239 7.41 -1.01 -8.58
CA GLU A 239 7.46 -0.86 -10.04
C GLU A 239 8.82 -0.33 -10.51
N ASP A 240 9.36 0.62 -9.75
CA ASP A 240 10.66 1.23 -10.02
C ASP A 240 11.84 0.27 -9.74
N VAL A 241 11.70 -0.65 -8.75
CA VAL A 241 12.72 -1.69 -8.51
C VAL A 241 12.87 -2.56 -9.74
N LEU A 242 11.78 -3.08 -10.30
CA LEU A 242 11.88 -3.95 -11.47
C LEU A 242 12.51 -3.21 -12.67
N ALA A 243 12.13 -1.95 -12.90
CA ALA A 243 12.72 -1.12 -13.94
C ALA A 243 14.24 -0.91 -13.73
N MET A 244 14.65 -0.72 -12.48
CA MET A 244 16.07 -0.60 -12.12
C MET A 244 16.84 -1.90 -12.41
N LEU A 245 16.31 -3.06 -12.01
CA LEU A 245 16.93 -4.36 -12.25
C LEU A 245 17.08 -4.63 -13.76
N GLU A 246 16.04 -4.35 -14.55
CA GLU A 246 16.07 -4.47 -16.00
C GLU A 246 17.10 -3.53 -16.65
N ALA A 247 17.23 -2.30 -16.13
CA ALA A 247 18.22 -1.34 -16.63
C ALA A 247 19.67 -1.73 -16.30
N VAL A 248 19.91 -2.36 -15.15
CA VAL A 248 21.23 -2.92 -14.78
C VAL A 248 21.60 -4.10 -15.69
N GLY A 249 20.64 -4.96 -15.99
CA GLY A 249 20.71 -5.99 -17.04
C GLY A 249 21.62 -7.18 -16.78
N SER A 250 22.69 -7.06 -15.97
CA SER A 250 23.54 -8.20 -15.62
C SER A 250 24.18 -8.05 -14.23
N PRO A 251 24.46 -9.17 -13.53
CA PRO A 251 25.12 -9.16 -12.23
C PRO A 251 26.47 -8.42 -12.24
N ALA A 252 27.25 -8.54 -13.32
CA ALA A 252 28.55 -7.91 -13.47
C ALA A 252 28.49 -6.36 -13.45
N GLN A 253 27.33 -5.76 -13.74
CA GLN A 253 27.13 -4.32 -13.75
C GLN A 253 26.66 -3.76 -12.40
N ALA A 254 26.33 -4.60 -11.43
CA ALA A 254 25.78 -4.18 -10.14
C ALA A 254 26.70 -3.20 -9.40
N GLY A 255 28.00 -3.49 -9.34
CA GLY A 255 28.98 -2.64 -8.66
C GLY A 255 29.10 -1.25 -9.29
N SER A 256 29.28 -1.16 -10.63
CA SER A 256 29.38 0.11 -11.35
C SER A 256 28.09 0.94 -11.25
N PHE A 257 26.93 0.29 -11.37
CA PHE A 257 25.63 0.96 -11.18
C PHE A 257 25.51 1.63 -9.80
N LEU A 258 25.91 0.92 -8.74
CA LEU A 258 25.85 1.45 -7.38
C LEU A 258 26.84 2.60 -7.18
N ASP A 259 28.05 2.51 -7.70
CA ASP A 259 29.04 3.57 -7.62
C ASP A 259 28.55 4.85 -8.31
N GLU A 260 27.97 4.74 -9.51
CA GLU A 260 27.36 5.85 -10.23
C GLU A 260 26.15 6.44 -9.47
N ALA A 261 25.27 5.58 -8.95
CA ALA A 261 24.08 6.01 -8.23
C ALA A 261 24.45 6.79 -6.95
N ILE A 262 25.44 6.29 -6.20
CA ILE A 262 25.94 6.91 -4.98
C ILE A 262 26.65 8.25 -5.29
N ALA A 263 27.50 8.30 -6.32
CA ALA A 263 28.18 9.53 -6.74
C ALA A 263 27.17 10.62 -7.18
N ALA A 264 26.12 10.22 -7.90
CA ALA A 264 25.05 11.10 -8.34
C ALA A 264 24.01 11.39 -7.25
N LYS A 265 24.14 10.86 -6.03
CA LYS A 265 23.14 10.93 -4.96
C LYS A 265 21.74 10.46 -5.43
N ARG A 266 21.70 9.54 -6.38
CA ARG A 266 20.48 8.95 -6.92
C ARG A 266 19.95 7.89 -5.95
N LYS A 267 18.64 7.89 -5.71
CA LYS A 267 17.98 6.87 -4.87
C LYS A 267 18.11 5.49 -5.52
N ILE A 268 18.46 4.49 -4.74
CA ILE A 268 18.45 3.09 -5.15
C ILE A 268 17.09 2.52 -4.71
N MET A 269 16.29 2.08 -5.69
CA MET A 269 14.93 1.65 -5.45
C MET A 269 14.92 0.32 -4.68
N GLY A 270 13.96 0.18 -3.75
CA GLY A 270 13.88 -0.99 -2.89
C GLY A 270 14.87 -1.01 -1.71
N PHE A 271 15.64 0.08 -1.50
CA PHE A 271 16.57 0.22 -0.38
C PHE A 271 16.20 1.38 0.53
N GLY A 272 16.42 1.15 1.84
CA GLY A 272 16.14 2.09 2.90
C GLY A 272 14.69 2.01 3.40
N HIS A 273 14.53 2.27 4.68
CA HIS A 273 13.24 2.28 5.35
C HIS A 273 13.23 3.35 6.44
N ARG A 274 12.05 3.94 6.72
CA ARG A 274 11.95 4.95 7.79
C ARG A 274 12.09 4.31 9.17
N GLU A 275 11.49 3.13 9.36
CA GLU A 275 11.48 2.41 10.64
C GLU A 275 12.72 1.51 10.78
N TYR A 276 12.97 0.58 9.85
CA TYR A 276 14.05 -0.40 9.98
C TYR A 276 15.43 0.19 9.79
N LYS A 277 16.35 -0.18 10.70
CA LYS A 277 17.79 0.07 10.65
C LYS A 277 18.60 -1.18 10.29
N VAL A 278 17.89 -2.26 10.04
CA VAL A 278 18.37 -3.57 9.56
C VAL A 278 17.56 -3.99 8.33
N LYS A 279 17.86 -5.14 7.73
CA LYS A 279 17.07 -5.68 6.62
C LYS A 279 15.62 -5.89 7.07
N ASP A 280 14.69 -5.41 6.27
CA ASP A 280 13.25 -5.57 6.52
C ASP A 280 12.91 -7.07 6.64
N PRO A 281 12.28 -7.54 7.73
CA PRO A 281 11.97 -8.96 7.91
C PRO A 281 11.09 -9.51 6.78
N ARG A 282 10.24 -8.68 6.19
CA ARG A 282 9.44 -9.06 5.02
C ARG A 282 10.29 -9.30 3.78
N ALA A 283 11.37 -8.54 3.59
CA ALA A 283 12.30 -8.76 2.48
C ALA A 283 13.06 -10.08 2.62
N VAL A 284 13.34 -10.51 3.85
CA VAL A 284 13.94 -11.83 4.12
C VAL A 284 13.00 -12.95 3.69
N ILE A 285 11.73 -12.87 4.09
CA ILE A 285 10.71 -13.87 3.73
C ILE A 285 10.44 -13.84 2.21
N LEU A 286 10.31 -12.65 1.61
CA LEU A 286 10.10 -12.51 0.16
C LEU A 286 11.26 -13.12 -0.65
N GLN A 287 12.49 -12.96 -0.20
CA GLN A 287 13.64 -13.58 -0.84
C GLN A 287 13.49 -15.12 -0.88
N SER A 288 13.10 -15.73 0.24
CA SER A 288 12.83 -17.18 0.28
C SER A 288 11.68 -17.60 -0.64
N LEU A 289 10.63 -16.76 -0.74
CA LEU A 289 9.51 -17.02 -1.66
C LEU A 289 9.92 -16.89 -3.14
N VAL A 290 10.84 -15.99 -3.48
CA VAL A 290 11.42 -15.90 -4.82
C VAL A 290 12.23 -17.17 -5.14
N GLU A 291 13.03 -17.66 -4.19
CA GLU A 291 13.79 -18.91 -4.34
C GLU A 291 12.86 -20.12 -4.52
N GLU A 292 11.82 -20.23 -3.70
CA GLU A 292 10.77 -21.25 -3.84
C GLU A 292 10.11 -21.18 -5.23
N MET A 293 9.71 -19.98 -5.67
CA MET A 293 9.11 -19.75 -6.98
C MET A 293 10.02 -20.20 -8.12
N PHE A 294 11.30 -19.88 -8.07
CA PHE A 294 12.22 -20.21 -9.17
C PHE A 294 12.65 -21.67 -9.16
N ASN A 295 12.73 -22.30 -8.02
CA ASN A 295 12.95 -23.74 -7.92
C ASN A 295 11.78 -24.53 -8.55
N ASP A 296 10.55 -24.09 -8.34
CA ASP A 296 9.36 -24.77 -8.84
C ASP A 296 9.01 -24.45 -10.30
N PHE A 297 9.26 -23.21 -10.74
CA PHE A 297 8.75 -22.69 -12.01
C PHE A 297 9.86 -22.21 -12.97
N GLY A 298 11.12 -22.49 -12.63
CA GLY A 298 12.30 -22.14 -13.42
C GLY A 298 12.90 -20.78 -13.08
N HIS A 299 14.20 -20.69 -13.26
CA HIS A 299 15.01 -19.52 -12.94
C HIS A 299 14.63 -18.27 -13.75
N ASP A 300 14.95 -17.08 -13.22
CA ASP A 300 14.86 -15.79 -13.91
C ASP A 300 16.16 -15.00 -13.65
N ASP A 301 16.87 -14.65 -14.70
CA ASP A 301 18.18 -13.98 -14.65
C ASP A 301 18.14 -12.64 -13.88
N LEU A 302 16.98 -11.99 -13.78
CA LEU A 302 16.81 -10.77 -12.97
C LEU A 302 16.99 -11.03 -11.46
N TYR A 303 16.80 -12.27 -11.01
CA TYR A 303 17.11 -12.62 -9.63
C TYR A 303 18.60 -12.55 -9.35
N ASP A 304 19.44 -13.01 -10.29
CA ASP A 304 20.89 -12.92 -10.16
C ASP A 304 21.37 -11.46 -10.14
N VAL A 305 20.74 -10.60 -10.95
CA VAL A 305 20.96 -9.16 -10.90
C VAL A 305 20.56 -8.57 -9.54
N ALA A 306 19.40 -8.95 -9.01
CA ALA A 306 18.92 -8.48 -7.70
C ALA A 306 19.88 -8.94 -6.59
N ARG A 307 20.33 -10.20 -6.60
CA ARG A 307 21.28 -10.73 -5.63
C ARG A 307 22.61 -9.98 -5.66
N ALA A 308 23.14 -9.73 -6.86
CA ALA A 308 24.39 -8.97 -7.02
C ALA A 308 24.26 -7.53 -6.53
N ILE A 309 23.13 -6.87 -6.82
CA ILE A 309 22.86 -5.51 -6.31
C ILE A 309 22.74 -5.51 -4.78
N GLU A 310 22.05 -6.49 -4.19
CA GLU A 310 21.97 -6.59 -2.74
C GLU A 310 23.34 -6.75 -2.10
N GLU A 311 24.17 -7.70 -2.58
CA GLU A 311 25.49 -7.97 -2.05
C GLU A 311 26.40 -6.74 -2.11
N GLU A 312 26.43 -6.08 -3.26
CA GLU A 312 27.21 -4.86 -3.48
C GLU A 312 26.68 -3.67 -2.64
N ALA A 313 25.35 -3.55 -2.50
CA ALA A 313 24.73 -2.52 -1.69
C ALA A 313 24.96 -2.74 -0.20
N MET A 314 24.94 -3.99 0.28
CA MET A 314 25.25 -4.32 1.67
C MET A 314 26.65 -3.86 2.08
N THR A 315 27.62 -4.00 1.17
CA THR A 315 29.00 -3.55 1.39
C THR A 315 29.10 -2.03 1.47
N ARG A 316 28.38 -1.28 0.59
CA ARG A 316 28.49 0.18 0.45
C ARG A 316 27.53 0.99 1.33
N LEU A 317 26.33 0.46 1.55
CA LEU A 317 25.21 1.14 2.20
C LEU A 317 24.84 0.56 3.56
N GLY A 318 25.10 -0.73 3.79
CA GLY A 318 24.85 -1.40 5.07
C GLY A 318 25.46 -0.65 6.27
N PRO A 319 26.73 -0.19 6.22
CA PRO A 319 27.31 0.62 7.28
C PRO A 319 26.59 1.95 7.55
N LYS A 320 25.74 2.41 6.63
CA LYS A 320 24.89 3.62 6.76
C LYS A 320 23.47 3.30 7.21
N GLY A 321 23.16 2.04 7.56
CA GLY A 321 21.82 1.61 7.96
C GLY A 321 20.81 1.55 6.79
N ILE A 322 21.27 1.37 5.54
CA ILE A 322 20.42 1.30 4.35
C ILE A 322 20.41 -0.13 3.84
N TYR A 323 19.27 -0.79 3.97
CA TYR A 323 19.05 -2.21 3.68
C TYR A 323 17.90 -2.41 2.71
N PRO A 324 17.78 -3.60 2.06
CA PRO A 324 16.61 -3.93 1.25
C PRO A 324 15.31 -3.87 2.07
N ASN A 325 14.26 -3.34 1.45
CA ASN A 325 12.91 -3.31 2.00
C ASN A 325 11.98 -4.29 1.26
N VAL A 326 10.69 -4.31 1.64
CA VAL A 326 9.68 -5.23 1.09
C VAL A 326 9.54 -5.13 -0.45
N ASP A 327 9.78 -3.96 -1.04
CA ASP A 327 9.59 -3.75 -2.48
C ASP A 327 10.69 -4.41 -3.33
N PHE A 328 11.86 -4.68 -2.74
CA PHE A 328 13.02 -5.14 -3.49
C PHE A 328 12.83 -6.51 -4.15
N TYR A 329 12.15 -7.44 -3.46
CA TYR A 329 11.93 -8.80 -3.97
C TYR A 329 10.52 -9.07 -4.47
N SER A 330 9.50 -8.31 -4.05
CA SER A 330 8.11 -8.58 -4.39
C SER A 330 7.83 -8.56 -5.90
N GLY A 331 8.48 -7.63 -6.62
CA GLY A 331 8.34 -7.49 -8.07
C GLY A 331 8.80 -8.72 -8.86
N LEU A 332 9.80 -9.47 -8.37
CA LEU A 332 10.27 -10.70 -9.01
C LEU A 332 9.23 -11.82 -8.95
N VAL A 333 8.55 -11.96 -7.79
CA VAL A 333 7.43 -12.91 -7.66
C VAL A 333 6.30 -12.51 -8.62
N TYR A 334 5.90 -11.25 -8.63
CA TYR A 334 4.79 -10.77 -9.47
C TYR A 334 5.09 -10.92 -10.96
N ARG A 335 6.32 -10.62 -11.38
CA ARG A 335 6.78 -10.84 -12.74
C ARG A 335 6.66 -12.32 -13.14
N LYS A 336 7.12 -13.25 -12.28
CA LYS A 336 7.05 -14.70 -12.55
C LYS A 336 5.62 -15.20 -12.66
N LEU A 337 4.69 -14.60 -11.91
CA LEU A 337 3.25 -14.86 -12.00
C LEU A 337 2.59 -14.23 -13.24
N GLY A 338 3.32 -13.49 -14.08
CA GLY A 338 2.79 -12.82 -15.26
C GLY A 338 1.94 -11.58 -14.95
N ILE A 339 2.08 -11.02 -13.75
CA ILE A 339 1.42 -9.78 -13.36
C ILE A 339 2.15 -8.61 -14.04
N PRO A 340 1.49 -7.76 -14.83
CA PRO A 340 2.09 -6.57 -15.43
C PRO A 340 2.66 -5.62 -14.37
N ARG A 341 3.77 -4.95 -14.68
CA ARG A 341 4.48 -4.07 -13.76
C ARG A 341 3.58 -2.98 -13.16
N ASP A 342 2.76 -2.34 -13.96
CA ASP A 342 1.84 -1.28 -13.53
C ASP A 342 0.64 -1.79 -12.68
N LEU A 343 0.56 -3.10 -12.45
CA LEU A 343 -0.34 -3.70 -11.47
C LEU A 343 0.32 -4.00 -10.12
N PHE A 344 1.61 -3.74 -9.93
CA PHE A 344 2.29 -4.05 -8.67
C PHE A 344 1.73 -3.22 -7.51
N THR A 345 1.56 -1.92 -7.71
CA THR A 345 0.91 -1.05 -6.71
C THR A 345 -0.57 -1.39 -6.48
N PRO A 346 -1.40 -1.69 -7.50
CA PRO A 346 -2.73 -2.29 -7.30
C PRO A 346 -2.74 -3.60 -6.50
N VAL A 347 -1.77 -4.49 -6.74
CA VAL A 347 -1.62 -5.74 -5.94
C VAL A 347 -1.28 -5.40 -4.49
N PHE A 348 -0.43 -4.42 -4.26
CA PHE A 348 -0.18 -3.90 -2.92
C PHE A 348 -1.48 -3.40 -2.26
N ALA A 349 -2.34 -2.68 -2.99
CA ALA A 349 -3.64 -2.24 -2.47
C ALA A 349 -4.57 -3.41 -2.14
N ILE A 350 -4.56 -4.51 -2.93
CA ILE A 350 -5.31 -5.75 -2.63
C ILE A 350 -4.93 -6.29 -1.24
N ALA A 351 -3.66 -6.28 -0.92
CA ALA A 351 -3.15 -6.72 0.38
C ALA A 351 -3.48 -5.72 1.48
N ARG A 352 -3.14 -4.45 1.28
CA ARG A 352 -3.19 -3.41 2.30
C ARG A 352 -4.62 -3.01 2.71
N VAL A 353 -5.63 -3.36 1.91
CA VAL A 353 -7.03 -3.10 2.30
C VAL A 353 -7.37 -3.71 3.66
N ALA A 354 -6.78 -4.85 4.03
CA ALA A 354 -6.96 -5.46 5.34
C ALA A 354 -6.48 -4.55 6.48
N GLY A 355 -5.27 -4.00 6.36
CA GLY A 355 -4.73 -3.04 7.31
C GLY A 355 -5.52 -1.74 7.38
N TRP A 356 -5.90 -1.16 6.24
CA TRP A 356 -6.73 0.04 6.21
C TRP A 356 -8.09 -0.17 6.89
N LEU A 357 -8.72 -1.32 6.68
CA LEU A 357 -10.00 -1.66 7.32
C LEU A 357 -9.83 -1.91 8.82
N ALA A 358 -8.73 -2.50 9.26
CA ALA A 358 -8.39 -2.65 10.66
C ALA A 358 -8.25 -1.27 11.33
N HIS A 359 -7.51 -0.35 10.72
CA HIS A 359 -7.33 1.01 11.20
C HIS A 359 -8.62 1.84 11.15
N TRP A 360 -9.46 1.66 10.12
CA TRP A 360 -10.79 2.26 10.07
C TRP A 360 -11.65 1.81 11.26
N ARG A 361 -11.72 0.51 11.49
CA ARG A 361 -12.50 -0.06 12.60
C ARG A 361 -11.97 0.40 13.97
N GLU A 362 -10.65 0.40 14.17
CA GLU A 362 -10.04 0.89 15.40
C GLU A 362 -10.32 2.38 15.62
N GLN A 363 -10.30 3.20 14.56
CA GLN A 363 -10.63 4.62 14.62
C GLN A 363 -12.07 4.85 15.07
N LEU A 364 -13.03 4.05 14.59
CA LEU A 364 -14.44 4.16 15.03
C LEU A 364 -14.62 3.89 16.52
N GLY A 365 -13.85 2.96 17.09
CA GLY A 365 -13.97 2.54 18.50
C GLY A 365 -13.61 3.64 19.51
N ALA A 366 -12.74 4.60 19.15
CA ALA A 366 -12.32 5.72 19.99
C ALA A 366 -12.12 6.98 19.12
N ASN A 367 -13.17 7.36 18.38
CA ASN A 367 -13.04 8.38 17.35
C ASN A 367 -12.84 9.79 17.91
N ARG A 368 -11.86 10.47 17.35
CA ARG A 368 -11.68 11.92 17.44
C ARG A 368 -11.21 12.44 16.09
N ILE A 369 -11.86 13.48 15.58
CA ILE A 369 -11.48 14.10 14.31
C ILE A 369 -10.05 14.65 14.35
N PHE A 370 -9.24 14.32 13.34
CA PHE A 370 -7.91 14.90 13.17
C PHE A 370 -8.03 16.36 12.74
N ARG A 371 -7.47 17.26 13.55
CA ARG A 371 -7.44 18.71 13.31
C ARG A 371 -6.11 19.28 13.83
N PRO A 372 -5.00 19.04 13.13
CA PRO A 372 -3.71 19.60 13.51
C PRO A 372 -3.70 21.12 13.39
N SER A 373 -2.81 21.76 14.13
CA SER A 373 -2.53 23.20 14.01
C SER A 373 -1.58 23.47 12.85
N GLN A 374 -1.58 24.71 12.34
CA GLN A 374 -0.61 25.18 11.38
C GLN A 374 0.13 26.41 11.90
N ILE A 375 1.36 26.58 11.44
CA ILE A 375 2.13 27.82 11.60
C ILE A 375 1.90 28.65 10.34
N TYR A 376 1.26 29.80 10.49
CA TYR A 376 1.02 30.67 9.33
C TYR A 376 2.30 31.40 8.96
N SER A 377 2.79 31.19 7.74
CA SER A 377 3.98 31.81 7.17
C SER A 377 3.67 32.84 6.07
N GLY A 378 2.39 33.11 5.80
CA GLY A 378 1.97 34.03 4.76
C GLY A 378 2.11 35.51 5.18
N ALA A 379 1.65 36.40 4.31
CA ALA A 379 1.71 37.83 4.53
C ALA A 379 0.95 38.26 5.78
N GLN A 380 1.45 39.32 6.44
CA GLN A 380 0.74 39.98 7.53
C GLN A 380 -0.63 40.50 7.07
N PRO A 381 -1.56 40.80 7.97
CA PRO A 381 -2.89 41.27 7.60
C PRO A 381 -2.83 42.43 6.60
N ARG A 382 -3.44 42.22 5.45
CA ARG A 382 -3.54 43.22 4.39
C ARG A 382 -4.94 43.80 4.35
N ARG A 383 -5.05 45.08 3.98
CA ARG A 383 -6.36 45.68 3.69
C ARG A 383 -6.78 45.33 2.27
N TRP A 384 -8.06 45.09 2.08
CA TRP A 384 -8.62 44.92 0.74
C TRP A 384 -8.42 46.22 -0.06
N THR A 385 -7.95 46.08 -1.28
CA THR A 385 -7.70 47.20 -2.21
C THR A 385 -8.61 47.04 -3.42
N PRO A 386 -9.36 48.08 -3.82
CA PRO A 386 -10.14 48.08 -5.04
C PRO A 386 -9.28 47.74 -6.27
N MET A 387 -9.88 47.13 -7.31
CA MET A 387 -9.17 46.64 -8.48
C MET A 387 -8.33 47.74 -9.16
N GLU A 388 -8.92 48.91 -9.32
CA GLU A 388 -8.30 50.07 -9.95
C GLU A 388 -7.10 50.67 -9.21
N LYS A 389 -6.89 50.24 -7.95
CA LYS A 389 -5.76 50.65 -7.09
C LYS A 389 -4.74 49.55 -6.88
N ARG A 390 -4.91 48.41 -7.53
CA ARG A 390 -3.95 47.30 -7.42
C ARG A 390 -2.81 47.53 -8.42
N ALA A 391 -1.57 47.58 -7.94
CA ALA A 391 -0.40 47.52 -8.81
C ALA A 391 -0.33 46.14 -9.47
N GLU A 392 0.12 46.07 -10.72
CA GLU A 392 0.49 44.81 -11.37
C GLU A 392 1.57 44.12 -10.51
N ALA A 393 1.38 42.82 -10.22
CA ALA A 393 2.42 42.07 -9.59
C ALA A 393 3.66 42.00 -10.48
N PRO A 394 4.87 42.15 -9.95
CA PRO A 394 6.05 41.88 -10.76
C PRO A 394 5.95 40.47 -11.33
N ALA A 395 6.21 40.32 -12.62
CA ALA A 395 6.30 39.00 -13.26
C ALA A 395 7.43 38.21 -12.61
N ASP A 396 7.11 36.99 -12.11
CA ASP A 396 8.09 36.06 -11.57
C ASP A 396 9.08 35.57 -12.64
#